data_d72bcf73e904afac44b671efb407f6bb
#
_entry.id   d72bcf73e904afac44b671efb407f6bb
#
_cell.length_a   1.000
_cell.length_b   1.000
_cell.length_c   1.000
_cell.angle_alpha   90.00
_cell.angle_beta   90.00
_cell.angle_gamma   90.00
#
_symmetry.space_group_name_H-M   'P 1'
#
loop_
_entity.id
_entity.type
_entity.pdbx_description
1 polymer ?
#
loop_
_entity_poly.entity_id
_entity_poly.type
_entity_poly.pdbx_seq_one_letter_code
_entity_poly.pdbx_strand_id
1 'polypeptide(L)'
;MGMKVKTQSKKVNKAWLNQHVNDPYVKLAARDGFRSRAAYKLTEIDETLGLIRPGHCVVDLGSAPGAWSQYARRRLSPNGAAVGALNGHIIALDLLPMEAVEGVHFVLGDFRDAGVLTALESALSERGIAAVDVVLSDMSPNLSGIGSADAARITDLVELAVDFSVNHLRPDGALVVKLFHGGAYDALVALFRQTFRTVKAVKPKASRDKSSETFLVGLGPKVVSVKAQCPLGAPKQVTIPLIGIDKSKITGGRA
;
A
#
# COMPACT_ATOMS: atom_id res chain seq x y z
N MET A 1 23.05 -15.81 -20.47
CA MET A 1 22.29 -16.97 -20.96
C MET A 1 21.04 -17.12 -20.10
N GLY A 2 19.83 -16.93 -20.66
CA GLY A 2 18.60 -16.96 -19.89
C GLY A 2 18.17 -18.40 -19.55
N MET A 3 17.65 -18.60 -18.34
CA MET A 3 17.19 -19.90 -17.87
C MET A 3 15.84 -20.24 -18.50
N LYS A 4 15.72 -21.42 -19.14
CA LYS A 4 14.45 -21.94 -19.67
C LYS A 4 13.83 -22.88 -18.65
N VAL A 5 12.61 -22.58 -18.20
CA VAL A 5 11.87 -23.42 -17.24
C VAL A 5 11.07 -24.49 -17.97
N LYS A 6 11.25 -25.77 -17.58
CA LYS A 6 10.39 -26.88 -18.00
C LYS A 6 9.33 -27.11 -16.91
N THR A 7 8.05 -27.01 -17.25
CA THR A 7 6.94 -27.35 -16.35
C THR A 7 6.08 -28.45 -16.97
N GLN A 8 5.64 -29.39 -16.14
CA GLN A 8 4.73 -30.47 -16.55
C GLN A 8 3.26 -30.09 -16.35
N SER A 9 2.97 -28.97 -15.65
CA SER A 9 1.60 -28.52 -15.40
C SER A 9 1.02 -27.73 -16.57
N LYS A 10 -0.12 -28.17 -17.09
CA LYS A 10 -0.90 -27.47 -18.13
C LYS A 10 -1.49 -26.14 -17.65
N LYS A 11 -1.59 -25.92 -16.32
CA LYS A 11 -2.19 -24.72 -15.70
C LYS A 11 -1.21 -23.54 -15.56
N VAL A 12 0.11 -23.76 -15.73
CA VAL A 12 1.11 -22.71 -15.55
C VAL A 12 1.43 -22.04 -16.87
N ASN A 13 1.27 -20.72 -16.93
CA ASN A 13 1.68 -19.93 -18.09
C ASN A 13 3.21 -19.92 -18.20
N LYS A 14 3.75 -20.71 -19.13
CA LYS A 14 5.21 -20.84 -19.35
C LYS A 14 5.89 -19.52 -19.68
N ALA A 15 5.22 -18.63 -20.40
CA ALA A 15 5.78 -17.33 -20.75
C ALA A 15 5.94 -16.46 -19.50
N TRP A 16 4.93 -16.43 -18.64
CA TRP A 16 4.98 -15.74 -17.36
C TRP A 16 6.07 -16.30 -16.44
N LEU A 17 6.15 -17.64 -16.33
CA LEU A 17 7.17 -18.29 -15.51
C LEU A 17 8.59 -18.00 -15.99
N ASN A 18 8.84 -18.08 -17.32
CA ASN A 18 10.12 -17.72 -17.89
C ASN A 18 10.49 -16.24 -17.68
N GLN A 19 9.51 -15.34 -17.81
CA GLN A 19 9.70 -13.93 -17.52
C GLN A 19 10.03 -13.72 -16.04
N HIS A 20 9.31 -14.39 -15.14
CA HIS A 20 9.52 -14.28 -13.69
C HIS A 20 10.92 -14.74 -13.27
N VAL A 21 11.35 -15.93 -13.71
CA VAL A 21 12.67 -16.50 -13.33
C VAL A 21 13.84 -15.68 -13.92
N ASN A 22 13.65 -15.03 -15.07
CA ASN A 22 14.67 -14.20 -15.69
C ASN A 22 14.61 -12.73 -15.30
N ASP A 23 13.63 -12.33 -14.49
CA ASP A 23 13.48 -10.97 -14.01
C ASP A 23 14.65 -10.59 -13.09
N PRO A 24 15.41 -9.52 -13.39
CA PRO A 24 16.57 -9.13 -12.58
C PRO A 24 16.19 -8.77 -11.15
N TYR A 25 15.03 -8.17 -10.93
CA TYR A 25 14.58 -7.81 -9.58
C TYR A 25 14.13 -9.03 -8.76
N VAL A 26 13.68 -10.13 -9.39
CA VAL A 26 13.42 -11.39 -8.70
C VAL A 26 14.74 -11.99 -8.18
N LYS A 27 15.79 -11.97 -9.01
CA LYS A 27 17.12 -12.45 -8.60
C LYS A 27 17.74 -11.59 -7.51
N LEU A 28 17.60 -10.27 -7.63
CA LEU A 28 18.04 -9.32 -6.61
C LEU A 28 17.30 -9.56 -5.29
N ALA A 29 15.98 -9.75 -5.31
CA ALA A 29 15.18 -10.02 -4.12
C ALA A 29 15.67 -11.29 -3.40
N ALA A 30 15.92 -12.36 -4.15
CA ALA A 30 16.46 -13.59 -3.57
C ALA A 30 17.86 -13.39 -2.95
N ARG A 31 18.74 -12.64 -3.62
CA ARG A 31 20.09 -12.30 -3.11
C ARG A 31 20.02 -11.46 -1.82
N ASP A 32 19.15 -10.46 -1.81
CA ASP A 32 19.06 -9.50 -0.72
C ASP A 32 18.11 -9.95 0.41
N GLY A 33 17.54 -11.18 0.29
CA GLY A 33 16.67 -11.78 1.29
C GLY A 33 15.28 -11.16 1.38
N PHE A 34 14.80 -10.52 0.31
CA PHE A 34 13.43 -10.06 0.20
C PHE A 34 12.51 -11.16 -0.35
N ARG A 35 11.29 -11.23 0.16
CA ARG A 35 10.28 -12.23 -0.24
C ARG A 35 9.77 -12.02 -1.67
N SER A 36 9.83 -10.80 -2.17
CA SER A 36 9.45 -10.51 -3.56
C SER A 36 10.16 -9.28 -4.12
N ARG A 37 10.15 -9.18 -5.44
CA ARG A 37 10.66 -8.01 -6.18
C ARG A 37 9.93 -6.69 -5.84
N ALA A 38 8.74 -6.77 -5.22
CA ALA A 38 7.97 -5.59 -4.82
C ALA A 38 8.74 -4.69 -3.84
N ALA A 39 9.69 -5.23 -3.07
CA ALA A 39 10.56 -4.46 -2.20
C ALA A 39 11.24 -3.31 -2.95
N TYR A 40 11.73 -3.55 -4.17
CA TYR A 40 12.45 -2.52 -4.95
C TYR A 40 11.56 -1.41 -5.47
N LYS A 41 10.26 -1.63 -5.61
CA LYS A 41 9.32 -0.56 -5.94
C LYS A 41 9.27 0.46 -4.79
N LEU A 42 9.11 -0.03 -3.56
CA LEU A 42 9.11 0.83 -2.38
C LEU A 42 10.49 1.44 -2.14
N THR A 43 11.58 0.70 -2.35
CA THR A 43 12.95 1.21 -2.28
C THR A 43 13.11 2.46 -3.15
N GLU A 44 12.78 2.39 -4.43
CA GLU A 44 12.93 3.51 -5.36
C GLU A 44 12.04 4.71 -5.00
N ILE A 45 10.81 4.45 -4.51
CA ILE A 45 9.90 5.50 -4.05
C ILE A 45 10.48 6.18 -2.81
N ASP A 46 10.92 5.40 -1.82
CA ASP A 46 11.44 5.92 -0.55
C ASP A 46 12.79 6.62 -0.71
N GLU A 47 13.71 6.09 -1.53
CA GLU A 47 14.98 6.75 -1.85
C GLU A 47 14.76 8.13 -2.52
N THR A 48 13.73 8.24 -3.35
CA THR A 48 13.40 9.50 -4.04
C THR A 48 12.74 10.52 -3.10
N LEU A 49 11.93 10.06 -2.16
CA LEU A 49 11.04 10.94 -1.39
C LEU A 49 11.38 11.00 0.11
N GLY A 50 12.18 10.07 0.63
CA GLY A 50 12.61 10.05 2.02
C GLY A 50 11.47 9.85 3.01
N LEU A 51 10.55 8.92 2.70
CA LEU A 51 9.30 8.75 3.44
C LEU A 51 9.51 8.05 4.78
N ILE A 52 10.30 6.96 4.80
CA ILE A 52 10.47 6.09 5.96
C ILE A 52 11.77 6.47 6.69
N ARG A 53 11.64 6.83 7.97
CA ARG A 53 12.76 7.25 8.81
C ARG A 53 12.72 6.57 10.18
N PRO A 54 13.85 6.35 10.84
CA PRO A 54 13.86 5.88 12.23
C PRO A 54 12.93 6.70 13.13
N GLY A 55 12.17 6.03 13.98
CA GLY A 55 11.14 6.63 14.83
C GLY A 55 9.74 6.64 14.23
N HIS A 56 9.58 6.35 12.94
CA HIS A 56 8.28 6.37 12.29
C HIS A 56 7.40 5.16 12.65
N CYS A 57 6.09 5.38 12.57
CA CYS A 57 5.08 4.35 12.48
C CYS A 57 4.66 4.16 11.02
N VAL A 58 4.78 2.93 10.52
CA VAL A 58 4.42 2.54 9.15
C VAL A 58 3.26 1.55 9.20
N VAL A 59 2.22 1.80 8.41
CA VAL A 59 1.11 0.86 8.17
C VAL A 59 1.23 0.34 6.74
N ASP A 60 1.28 -1.00 6.57
CA ASP A 60 1.46 -1.69 5.28
C ASP A 60 0.18 -2.47 4.94
N LEU A 61 -0.65 -1.91 4.05
CA LEU A 61 -1.93 -2.45 3.60
C LEU A 61 -1.73 -3.27 2.32
N GLY A 62 -2.14 -4.54 2.35
CA GLY A 62 -1.86 -5.49 1.27
C GLY A 62 -0.42 -6.00 1.35
N SER A 63 0.01 -6.33 2.56
CA SER A 63 1.41 -6.59 2.89
C SER A 63 1.96 -7.92 2.37
N ALA A 64 1.12 -8.95 2.17
CA ALA A 64 1.59 -10.27 1.74
C ALA A 64 2.31 -10.24 0.38
N PRO A 65 3.43 -10.90 0.25
CA PRO A 65 4.11 -11.83 1.15
C PRO A 65 5.04 -11.18 2.20
N GLY A 66 5.04 -9.85 2.37
CA GLY A 66 5.81 -9.12 3.38
C GLY A 66 7.03 -8.37 2.86
N ALA A 67 7.17 -8.17 1.56
CA ALA A 67 8.36 -7.53 0.99
C ALA A 67 8.48 -6.04 1.36
N TRP A 68 7.36 -5.31 1.42
CA TRP A 68 7.34 -3.91 1.85
C TRP A 68 7.54 -3.80 3.36
N SER A 69 6.92 -4.67 4.14
CA SER A 69 7.18 -4.78 5.58
C SER A 69 8.65 -5.08 5.88
N GLN A 70 9.32 -5.97 5.13
CA GLN A 70 10.75 -6.24 5.26
C GLN A 70 11.60 -5.00 4.93
N TYR A 71 11.25 -4.26 3.89
CA TYR A 71 11.94 -3.02 3.54
C TYR A 71 11.77 -1.97 4.66
N ALA A 72 10.53 -1.70 5.08
CA ALA A 72 10.23 -0.76 6.15
C ALA A 72 10.98 -1.12 7.45
N ARG A 73 11.02 -2.42 7.79
CA ARG A 73 11.75 -2.92 8.95
C ARG A 73 13.25 -2.58 8.87
N ARG A 74 13.88 -2.74 7.70
CA ARG A 74 15.29 -2.36 7.51
C ARG A 74 15.49 -0.85 7.60
N ARG A 75 14.56 -0.05 7.09
CA ARG A 75 14.62 1.42 7.18
C ARG A 75 14.50 1.93 8.61
N LEU A 76 13.71 1.25 9.45
CA LEU A 76 13.54 1.58 10.86
C LEU A 76 14.62 0.96 11.75
N SER A 77 15.43 0.05 11.24
CA SER A 77 16.57 -0.50 12.00
C SER A 77 17.74 0.48 12.01
N PRO A 78 18.40 0.71 13.15
CA PRO A 78 19.58 1.57 13.23
C PRO A 78 20.70 1.19 12.26
N ASN A 79 20.84 -0.12 11.98
CA ASN A 79 21.90 -0.67 11.13
C ASN A 79 21.38 -1.23 9.79
N GLY A 80 20.13 -0.95 9.41
CA GLY A 80 19.53 -1.53 8.22
C GLY A 80 19.31 -3.05 8.28
N ALA A 81 19.35 -3.63 9.48
CA ALA A 81 19.25 -5.08 9.69
C ALA A 81 17.82 -5.60 9.51
N ALA A 82 17.70 -6.88 9.12
CA ALA A 82 16.41 -7.56 9.01
C ALA A 82 15.88 -8.05 10.37
N VAL A 83 16.71 -8.08 11.40
CA VAL A 83 16.40 -8.56 12.76
C VAL A 83 17.07 -7.67 13.81
N GLY A 84 16.68 -7.81 15.09
CA GLY A 84 17.25 -7.08 16.22
C GLY A 84 16.59 -5.72 16.43
N ALA A 85 17.34 -4.71 16.87
CA ALA A 85 16.80 -3.41 17.25
C ALA A 85 15.94 -2.77 16.17
N LEU A 86 14.80 -2.23 16.57
CA LEU A 86 13.86 -1.51 15.72
C LEU A 86 13.57 -0.15 16.36
N ASN A 87 13.73 0.92 15.61
CA ASN A 87 13.37 2.27 16.03
C ASN A 87 12.12 2.70 15.25
N GLY A 88 10.95 2.47 15.83
CA GLY A 88 9.65 2.75 15.24
C GLY A 88 8.71 1.54 15.29
N HIS A 89 7.61 1.62 14.58
CA HIS A 89 6.56 0.61 14.56
C HIS A 89 6.15 0.25 13.14
N ILE A 90 5.82 -1.01 12.92
CA ILE A 90 5.27 -1.49 11.65
C ILE A 90 4.04 -2.33 11.97
N ILE A 91 2.91 -1.95 11.39
CA ILE A 91 1.67 -2.72 11.43
C ILE A 91 1.32 -3.08 10.00
N ALA A 92 1.22 -4.37 9.73
CA ALA A 92 0.92 -4.92 8.42
C ALA A 92 -0.46 -5.56 8.41
N LEU A 93 -1.17 -5.43 7.31
CA LEU A 93 -2.49 -6.04 7.12
C LEU A 93 -2.58 -6.67 5.74
N ASP A 94 -3.13 -7.88 5.68
CA ASP A 94 -3.47 -8.53 4.41
C ASP A 94 -4.62 -9.52 4.59
N LEU A 95 -5.35 -9.75 3.51
CA LEU A 95 -6.35 -10.82 3.37
C LEU A 95 -5.71 -12.22 3.40
N LEU A 96 -4.47 -12.32 2.93
CA LEU A 96 -3.72 -13.56 2.85
C LEU A 96 -2.75 -13.68 4.03
N PRO A 97 -2.58 -14.89 4.59
CA PRO A 97 -1.57 -15.09 5.62
C PRO A 97 -0.17 -14.87 5.05
N MET A 98 0.72 -14.35 5.87
CA MET A 98 2.14 -14.24 5.54
C MET A 98 3.00 -14.77 6.69
N GLU A 99 4.20 -15.25 6.37
CA GLU A 99 5.18 -15.59 7.39
C GLU A 99 5.54 -14.34 8.22
N ALA A 100 5.84 -14.54 9.50
CA ALA A 100 6.20 -13.44 10.39
C ALA A 100 7.45 -12.69 9.88
N VAL A 101 7.41 -11.36 9.97
CA VAL A 101 8.58 -10.50 9.84
C VAL A 101 8.86 -9.94 11.23
N GLU A 102 10.09 -10.11 11.71
CA GLU A 102 10.45 -9.68 13.06
C GLU A 102 10.22 -8.17 13.26
N GLY A 103 9.56 -7.81 14.35
CA GLY A 103 9.21 -6.42 14.66
C GLY A 103 8.00 -5.87 13.90
N VAL A 104 7.33 -6.71 13.09
CA VAL A 104 6.09 -6.35 12.38
C VAL A 104 4.90 -6.98 13.08
N HIS A 105 3.92 -6.18 13.45
CA HIS A 105 2.62 -6.67 13.90
C HIS A 105 1.73 -6.92 12.70
N PHE A 106 1.28 -8.16 12.54
CA PHE A 106 0.46 -8.56 11.40
C PHE A 106 -1.00 -8.78 11.80
N VAL A 107 -1.90 -8.14 11.09
CA VAL A 107 -3.36 -8.31 11.18
C VAL A 107 -3.83 -9.06 9.94
N LEU A 108 -4.39 -10.24 10.13
CA LEU A 108 -4.98 -11.03 9.05
C LEU A 108 -6.45 -10.65 8.89
N GLY A 109 -6.86 -10.21 7.71
CA GLY A 109 -8.26 -9.93 7.41
C GLY A 109 -8.47 -9.05 6.20
N ASP A 110 -9.74 -8.86 5.86
CA ASP A 110 -10.16 -7.97 4.79
C ASP A 110 -10.22 -6.52 5.31
N PHE A 111 -9.46 -5.61 4.69
CA PHE A 111 -9.46 -4.19 5.08
C PHE A 111 -10.85 -3.51 4.94
N ARG A 112 -11.77 -4.11 4.18
CA ARG A 112 -13.17 -3.65 4.06
C ARG A 112 -14.04 -4.03 5.25
N ASP A 113 -13.56 -4.96 6.10
CA ASP A 113 -14.28 -5.40 7.28
C ASP A 113 -14.04 -4.44 8.45
N ALA A 114 -15.13 -3.91 9.02
CA ALA A 114 -15.06 -2.99 10.14
C ALA A 114 -14.37 -3.59 11.38
N GLY A 115 -14.52 -4.90 11.61
CA GLY A 115 -13.84 -5.59 12.70
C GLY A 115 -12.33 -5.65 12.51
N VAL A 116 -11.87 -5.82 11.28
CA VAL A 116 -10.45 -5.81 10.92
C VAL A 116 -9.87 -4.40 11.04
N LEU A 117 -10.62 -3.38 10.60
CA LEU A 117 -10.23 -1.98 10.80
C LEU A 117 -10.10 -1.66 12.30
N THR A 118 -11.07 -2.09 13.12
CA THR A 118 -11.01 -1.93 14.58
C THR A 118 -9.78 -2.65 15.17
N ALA A 119 -9.43 -3.85 14.69
CA ALA A 119 -8.23 -4.56 15.13
C ALA A 119 -6.94 -3.81 14.77
N LEU A 120 -6.89 -3.21 13.58
CA LEU A 120 -5.76 -2.36 13.16
C LEU A 120 -5.64 -1.11 14.05
N GLU A 121 -6.75 -0.43 14.34
CA GLU A 121 -6.80 0.73 15.23
C GLU A 121 -6.41 0.35 16.67
N SER A 122 -6.87 -0.79 17.15
CA SER A 122 -6.49 -1.32 18.47
C SER A 122 -4.99 -1.59 18.54
N ALA A 123 -4.42 -2.18 17.49
CA ALA A 123 -2.97 -2.42 17.42
C ALA A 123 -2.14 -1.13 17.46
N LEU A 124 -2.62 -0.03 16.89
CA LEU A 124 -2.01 1.30 17.02
C LEU A 124 -2.12 1.81 18.45
N SER A 125 -3.33 1.77 19.01
CA SER A 125 -3.64 2.29 20.35
C SER A 125 -2.86 1.56 21.45
N GLU A 126 -2.79 0.23 21.42
CA GLU A 126 -2.04 -0.60 22.38
C GLU A 126 -0.54 -0.28 22.41
N ARG A 127 -0.01 0.27 21.33
CA ARG A 127 1.39 0.71 21.20
C ARG A 127 1.58 2.18 21.50
N GLY A 128 0.53 2.88 21.94
CA GLY A 128 0.57 4.31 22.23
C GLY A 128 0.78 5.19 20.97
N ILE A 129 0.46 4.67 19.78
CA ILE A 129 0.63 5.39 18.53
C ILE A 129 -0.59 6.28 18.31
N ALA A 130 -0.39 7.58 18.48
CA ALA A 130 -1.44 8.58 18.29
C ALA A 130 -1.65 8.95 16.81
N ALA A 131 -0.59 8.83 15.99
CA ALA A 131 -0.65 9.13 14.57
C ALA A 131 0.38 8.31 13.79
N VAL A 132 0.06 7.99 12.53
CA VAL A 132 0.88 7.21 11.61
C VAL A 132 1.74 8.15 10.76
N ASP A 133 2.99 7.80 10.50
CA ASP A 133 3.88 8.58 9.65
C ASP A 133 3.70 8.24 8.17
N VAL A 134 3.59 6.94 7.87
CA VAL A 134 3.50 6.46 6.49
C VAL A 134 2.46 5.34 6.38
N VAL A 135 1.52 5.50 5.47
CA VAL A 135 0.62 4.43 5.02
C VAL A 135 1.08 3.98 3.64
N LEU A 136 1.31 2.69 3.51
CA LEU A 136 1.67 2.01 2.27
C LEU A 136 0.50 1.14 1.82
N SER A 137 0.19 1.12 0.53
CA SER A 137 -0.86 0.27 -0.03
C SER A 137 -0.42 -0.32 -1.36
N ASP A 138 0.01 -1.60 -1.34
CA ASP A 138 0.22 -2.41 -2.54
C ASP A 138 -0.99 -3.32 -2.83
N MET A 139 -2.16 -3.00 -2.23
CA MET A 139 -3.40 -3.74 -2.45
C MET A 139 -3.77 -3.80 -3.92
N SER A 140 -4.25 -4.95 -4.36
CA SER A 140 -4.76 -5.15 -5.71
C SER A 140 -5.95 -6.08 -5.67
N PRO A 141 -7.08 -5.71 -6.27
CA PRO A 141 -8.21 -6.63 -6.37
C PRO A 141 -7.87 -7.76 -7.35
N ASN A 142 -8.57 -8.87 -7.22
CA ASN A 142 -8.57 -9.89 -8.26
C ASN A 142 -9.20 -9.30 -9.53
N LEU A 143 -8.38 -9.07 -10.55
CA LEU A 143 -8.83 -8.51 -11.82
C LEU A 143 -9.65 -9.55 -12.58
N SER A 144 -10.86 -9.16 -12.98
CA SER A 144 -11.79 -10.00 -13.76
C SER A 144 -11.53 -9.94 -15.26
N GLY A 145 -10.75 -8.93 -15.71
CA GLY A 145 -10.56 -8.59 -17.12
C GLY A 145 -11.69 -7.71 -17.69
N ILE A 146 -12.70 -7.36 -16.89
CA ILE A 146 -13.76 -6.43 -17.25
C ILE A 146 -13.37 -5.04 -16.74
N GLY A 147 -12.92 -4.17 -17.63
CA GLY A 147 -12.28 -2.90 -17.28
C GLY A 147 -13.08 -2.01 -16.32
N SER A 148 -14.41 -1.91 -16.49
CA SER A 148 -15.26 -1.10 -15.60
C SER A 148 -15.38 -1.70 -14.19
N ALA A 149 -15.55 -3.03 -14.09
CA ALA A 149 -15.63 -3.71 -12.80
C ALA A 149 -14.29 -3.68 -12.05
N ASP A 150 -13.19 -3.84 -12.78
CA ASP A 150 -11.85 -3.79 -12.21
C ASP A 150 -11.49 -2.36 -11.75
N ALA A 151 -11.88 -1.34 -12.53
CA ALA A 151 -11.73 0.06 -12.15
C ALA A 151 -12.49 0.39 -10.85
N ALA A 152 -13.75 -0.07 -10.72
CA ALA A 152 -14.54 0.15 -9.51
C ALA A 152 -13.87 -0.48 -8.27
N ARG A 153 -13.39 -1.73 -8.37
CA ARG A 153 -12.71 -2.42 -7.26
C ARG A 153 -11.41 -1.73 -6.84
N ILE A 154 -10.65 -1.22 -7.83
CA ILE A 154 -9.42 -0.45 -7.54
C ILE A 154 -9.79 0.84 -6.82
N THR A 155 -10.82 1.55 -7.30
CA THR A 155 -11.31 2.78 -6.68
C THR A 155 -11.70 2.55 -5.23
N ASP A 156 -12.50 1.52 -4.94
CA ASP A 156 -12.95 1.19 -3.58
C ASP A 156 -11.75 0.98 -2.62
N LEU A 157 -10.73 0.24 -3.05
CA LEU A 157 -9.54 -0.01 -2.22
C LEU A 157 -8.70 1.26 -1.99
N VAL A 158 -8.61 2.12 -3.00
CA VAL A 158 -7.87 3.39 -2.89
C VAL A 158 -8.62 4.37 -2.00
N GLU A 159 -9.94 4.47 -2.14
CA GLU A 159 -10.79 5.32 -1.29
C GLU A 159 -10.68 4.91 0.18
N LEU A 160 -10.70 3.62 0.49
CA LEU A 160 -10.48 3.10 1.83
C LEU A 160 -9.09 3.46 2.39
N ALA A 161 -8.04 3.33 1.58
CA ALA A 161 -6.69 3.70 2.00
C ALA A 161 -6.55 5.22 2.23
N VAL A 162 -7.23 6.04 1.43
CA VAL A 162 -7.30 7.49 1.59
C VAL A 162 -8.06 7.84 2.87
N ASP A 163 -9.24 7.23 3.12
CA ASP A 163 -10.05 7.48 4.31
C ASP A 163 -9.28 7.10 5.59
N PHE A 164 -8.67 5.93 5.62
CA PHE A 164 -7.80 5.54 6.73
C PHE A 164 -6.68 6.57 6.95
N SER A 165 -6.04 7.01 5.87
CA SER A 165 -4.92 7.95 5.94
C SER A 165 -5.34 9.32 6.46
N VAL A 166 -6.50 9.83 6.06
CA VAL A 166 -7.03 11.11 6.56
C VAL A 166 -7.29 11.06 8.06
N ASN A 167 -7.73 9.90 8.56
CA ASN A 167 -8.07 9.72 9.96
C ASN A 167 -6.85 9.45 10.86
N HIS A 168 -5.77 8.88 10.31
CA HIS A 168 -4.66 8.38 11.12
C HIS A 168 -3.29 8.99 10.81
N LEU A 169 -3.08 9.60 9.64
CA LEU A 169 -1.80 10.23 9.32
C LEU A 169 -1.56 11.49 10.16
N ARG A 170 -0.32 11.68 10.54
CA ARG A 170 0.16 12.97 11.06
C ARG A 170 0.13 14.05 9.97
N PRO A 171 0.19 15.36 10.35
CA PRO A 171 0.06 16.48 9.41
C PRO A 171 1.07 16.49 8.26
N ASP A 172 2.24 15.89 8.45
CA ASP A 172 3.33 15.74 7.46
C ASP A 172 3.50 14.30 6.98
N GLY A 173 2.56 13.42 7.33
CA GLY A 173 2.58 12.02 6.94
C GLY A 173 2.35 11.80 5.46
N ALA A 174 2.59 10.57 5.01
CA ALA A 174 2.53 10.17 3.61
C ALA A 174 1.63 8.95 3.38
N LEU A 175 0.89 8.95 2.26
CA LEU A 175 0.21 7.78 1.71
C LEU A 175 0.84 7.41 0.37
N VAL A 176 1.22 6.15 0.23
CA VAL A 176 1.67 5.54 -1.04
C VAL A 176 0.65 4.51 -1.48
N VAL A 177 0.08 4.66 -2.67
CA VAL A 177 -0.92 3.72 -3.20
C VAL A 177 -0.55 3.27 -4.60
N LYS A 178 -0.63 1.95 -4.83
CA LYS A 178 -0.54 1.38 -6.17
C LYS A 178 -1.80 1.67 -6.98
N LEU A 179 -1.61 2.13 -8.20
CA LEU A 179 -2.65 2.35 -9.19
C LEU A 179 -2.30 1.69 -10.53
N PHE A 180 -3.31 1.59 -11.38
CA PHE A 180 -3.13 1.22 -12.77
C PHE A 180 -3.70 2.33 -13.66
N HIS A 181 -2.96 2.67 -14.72
CA HIS A 181 -3.50 3.57 -15.74
C HIS A 181 -4.75 2.94 -16.38
N GLY A 182 -5.85 3.66 -16.36
CA GLY A 182 -7.15 3.21 -16.85
C GLY A 182 -8.26 4.19 -16.49
N GLY A 183 -9.51 3.79 -16.66
CA GLY A 183 -10.67 4.67 -16.55
C GLY A 183 -10.87 5.38 -15.20
N ALA A 184 -10.32 4.86 -14.11
CA ALA A 184 -10.41 5.50 -12.79
C ALA A 184 -9.21 6.41 -12.44
N TYR A 185 -8.13 6.39 -13.23
CA TYR A 185 -6.86 7.02 -12.87
C TYR A 185 -6.99 8.51 -12.60
N ASP A 186 -7.61 9.27 -13.51
CA ASP A 186 -7.72 10.73 -13.38
C ASP A 186 -8.60 11.13 -12.19
N ALA A 187 -9.67 10.39 -11.93
CA ALA A 187 -10.54 10.60 -10.77
C ALA A 187 -9.78 10.38 -9.45
N LEU A 188 -8.95 9.33 -9.37
CA LEU A 188 -8.13 9.04 -8.21
C LEU A 188 -7.01 10.07 -8.01
N VAL A 189 -6.39 10.55 -9.10
CA VAL A 189 -5.43 11.67 -9.02
C VAL A 189 -6.12 12.94 -8.50
N ALA A 190 -7.35 13.21 -8.95
CA ALA A 190 -8.13 14.36 -8.45
C ALA A 190 -8.46 14.21 -6.96
N LEU A 191 -8.88 13.02 -6.50
CA LEU A 191 -9.10 12.70 -5.09
C LEU A 191 -7.83 12.99 -4.25
N PHE A 192 -6.68 12.50 -4.70
CA PHE A 192 -5.41 12.75 -4.00
C PHE A 192 -5.07 14.24 -3.93
N ARG A 193 -5.26 14.99 -5.02
CA ARG A 193 -5.03 16.45 -5.05
C ARG A 193 -5.98 17.22 -4.13
N GLN A 194 -7.19 16.73 -3.93
CA GLN A 194 -8.15 17.30 -2.98
C GLN A 194 -7.72 17.01 -1.53
N THR A 195 -7.19 15.82 -1.27
CA THR A 195 -6.90 15.31 0.07
C THR A 195 -5.51 15.73 0.57
N PHE A 196 -4.48 15.71 -0.27
CA PHE A 196 -3.09 15.93 0.12
C PHE A 196 -2.55 17.28 -0.39
N ARG A 197 -1.60 17.87 0.36
CA ARG A 197 -0.94 19.11 -0.01
C ARG A 197 -0.05 18.96 -1.24
N THR A 198 0.64 17.84 -1.35
CA THR A 198 1.49 17.51 -2.50
C THR A 198 1.15 16.11 -2.99
N VAL A 199 1.02 15.95 -4.29
CA VAL A 199 0.77 14.66 -4.93
C VAL A 199 1.83 14.41 -5.98
N LYS A 200 2.46 13.24 -5.93
CA LYS A 200 3.46 12.79 -6.90
C LYS A 200 3.04 11.46 -7.49
N ALA A 201 3.18 11.31 -8.80
CA ALA A 201 3.06 10.02 -9.47
C ALA A 201 4.47 9.47 -9.71
N VAL A 202 4.72 8.23 -9.29
CA VAL A 202 6.03 7.57 -9.41
C VAL A 202 5.83 6.23 -10.12
N LYS A 203 6.60 6.00 -11.18
CA LYS A 203 6.70 4.69 -11.82
C LYS A 203 8.09 4.12 -11.57
N PRO A 204 8.27 3.26 -10.56
CA PRO A 204 9.55 2.66 -10.27
C PRO A 204 10.08 1.84 -11.46
N LYS A 205 11.39 1.84 -11.68
CA LYS A 205 12.05 0.96 -12.66
C LYS A 205 11.84 -0.52 -12.36
N ALA A 206 11.65 -0.83 -11.07
CA ALA A 206 11.25 -2.15 -10.62
C ALA A 206 9.83 -2.55 -11.08
N SER A 207 8.98 -1.64 -11.56
CA SER A 207 7.74 -2.00 -12.26
C SER A 207 8.08 -2.57 -13.65
N ARG A 208 7.29 -3.58 -14.11
CA ARG A 208 7.51 -4.13 -15.45
C ARG A 208 7.15 -3.10 -16.51
N ASP A 209 7.93 -2.97 -17.58
CA ASP A 209 7.71 -1.99 -18.65
C ASP A 209 6.32 -2.06 -19.26
N LYS A 210 5.81 -3.28 -19.45
CA LYS A 210 4.48 -3.54 -20.01
C LYS A 210 3.34 -3.35 -19.02
N SER A 211 3.62 -3.11 -17.73
CA SER A 211 2.61 -2.90 -16.72
C SER A 211 2.12 -1.46 -16.74
N SER A 212 0.80 -1.25 -16.71
CA SER A 212 0.20 0.05 -16.48
C SER A 212 0.26 0.52 -15.02
N GLU A 213 0.98 -0.21 -14.17
CA GLU A 213 1.17 0.09 -12.75
C GLU A 213 1.93 1.39 -12.57
N THR A 214 1.44 2.22 -11.66
CA THR A 214 2.10 3.42 -11.13
C THR A 214 1.76 3.57 -9.65
N PHE A 215 2.48 4.42 -8.94
CA PHE A 215 2.19 4.72 -7.54
C PHE A 215 1.85 6.21 -7.40
N LEU A 216 0.74 6.50 -6.71
CA LEU A 216 0.49 7.85 -6.24
C LEU A 216 1.01 7.99 -4.81
N VAL A 217 1.70 9.09 -4.58
CA VAL A 217 2.18 9.48 -3.26
C VAL A 217 1.53 10.80 -2.88
N GLY A 218 0.70 10.75 -1.84
CA GLY A 218 0.10 11.91 -1.21
C GLY A 218 0.92 12.31 0.02
N LEU A 219 1.35 13.57 0.09
CA LEU A 219 2.14 14.09 1.20
C LEU A 219 1.36 15.16 1.94
N GLY A 220 1.27 15.03 3.25
CA GLY A 220 0.61 15.96 4.14
C GLY A 220 -0.90 16.06 3.88
N PRO A 221 -1.74 15.32 4.59
CA PRO A 221 -3.18 15.47 4.46
C PRO A 221 -3.61 16.90 4.76
N LYS A 222 -4.56 17.44 3.99
CA LYS A 222 -5.07 18.82 4.15
C LYS A 222 -6.00 18.96 5.34
N VAL A 223 -6.69 17.88 5.70
CA VAL A 223 -7.57 17.82 6.86
C VAL A 223 -6.98 16.79 7.82
N VAL A 224 -6.42 17.26 8.90
CA VAL A 224 -6.03 16.40 10.01
C VAL A 224 -7.24 16.33 10.93
N SER A 225 -7.88 15.18 11.01
CA SER A 225 -8.81 14.92 12.09
C SER A 225 -7.99 14.87 13.38
N VAL A 226 -7.87 16.01 14.06
CA VAL A 226 -7.40 16.02 15.44
C VAL A 226 -8.47 15.29 16.23
N LYS A 227 -8.28 13.99 16.49
CA LYS A 227 -8.94 13.34 17.61
C LYS A 227 -8.43 14.07 18.85
N ALA A 228 -9.11 15.17 19.20
CA ALA A 228 -8.94 15.79 20.50
C ALA A 228 -9.07 14.66 21.51
N GLN A 229 -8.08 14.55 22.41
CA GLN A 229 -8.14 13.71 23.58
C GLN A 229 -9.48 13.93 24.27
N CYS A 230 -10.43 13.04 24.03
CA CYS A 230 -11.66 12.97 24.80
C CYS A 230 -11.48 11.78 25.73
N PRO A 231 -11.45 11.99 27.06
CA PRO A 231 -11.53 10.89 27.97
C PRO A 231 -12.94 10.29 27.85
N LEU A 232 -13.00 9.00 27.48
CA LEU A 232 -14.16 8.10 27.64
C LEU A 232 -15.53 8.69 27.26
N GLY A 233 -15.95 8.49 26.03
CA GLY A 233 -17.33 8.76 25.62
C GLY A 233 -17.48 8.76 24.10
N ALA A 234 -18.23 7.81 23.58
CA ALA A 234 -18.77 7.56 22.24
C ALA A 234 -18.18 8.28 21.01
N PRO A 235 -17.87 7.56 19.93
CA PRO A 235 -17.34 8.13 18.70
C PRO A 235 -18.38 9.06 18.07
N LYS A 236 -18.08 10.36 17.98
CA LYS A 236 -18.80 11.25 17.08
C LYS A 236 -18.33 10.94 15.68
N GLN A 237 -19.19 10.35 14.88
CA GLN A 237 -19.01 10.26 13.42
C GLN A 237 -18.89 11.68 12.87
N VAL A 238 -17.70 12.08 12.48
CA VAL A 238 -17.52 13.23 11.60
C VAL A 238 -17.67 12.69 10.19
N THR A 239 -18.88 12.79 9.67
CA THR A 239 -19.16 12.51 8.26
C THR A 239 -18.52 13.63 7.45
N ILE A 240 -17.36 13.35 6.83
CA ILE A 240 -16.91 14.16 5.72
C ILE A 240 -17.92 13.86 4.60
N PRO A 241 -18.57 14.87 4.01
CA PRO A 241 -19.40 14.59 2.86
C PRO A 241 -18.50 13.96 1.79
N LEU A 242 -18.69 12.68 1.54
CA LEU A 242 -18.21 12.04 0.34
C LEU A 242 -18.79 12.86 -0.81
N ILE A 243 -17.97 13.73 -1.39
CA ILE A 243 -18.32 14.38 -2.66
C ILE A 243 -18.33 13.22 -3.64
N GLY A 244 -19.55 12.67 -3.83
CA GLY A 244 -19.76 11.50 -4.64
C GLY A 244 -19.10 11.72 -6.00
N ILE A 245 -18.16 10.84 -6.32
CA ILE A 245 -17.76 10.68 -7.70
C ILE A 245 -19.04 10.27 -8.42
N ASP A 246 -19.53 11.12 -9.28
CA ASP A 246 -20.74 10.86 -10.07
C ASP A 246 -20.50 9.60 -10.90
N LYS A 247 -20.99 8.48 -10.38
CA LYS A 247 -20.84 7.15 -10.99
C LYS A 247 -21.49 7.08 -12.38
N SER A 248 -22.31 8.07 -12.75
CA SER A 248 -22.96 8.15 -14.06
C SER A 248 -21.99 8.50 -15.21
N LYS A 249 -20.85 9.12 -14.91
CA LYS A 249 -19.86 9.49 -15.93
C LYS A 249 -18.89 8.37 -16.32
N ILE A 250 -18.95 7.23 -15.65
CA ILE A 250 -18.07 6.08 -15.93
C ILE A 250 -18.65 5.16 -17.01
N THR A 251 -19.93 5.30 -17.36
CA THR A 251 -20.65 4.40 -18.30
C THR A 251 -20.86 4.99 -19.70
N GLY A 252 -20.34 6.18 -20.00
CA GLY A 252 -20.58 6.89 -21.27
C GLY A 252 -19.44 6.75 -22.27
N GLY A 253 -19.32 5.60 -22.92
CA GLY A 253 -18.44 5.36 -24.05
C GLY A 253 -19.03 4.32 -25.00
N ARG A 254 -20.11 4.67 -25.70
CA ARG A 254 -20.58 3.97 -26.91
C ARG A 254 -20.60 4.98 -28.04
N ALA A 255 -19.77 4.76 -29.02
CA ALA A 255 -20.06 4.71 -30.46
C ALA A 255 -18.75 4.41 -31.19
#